data_e68ff7b6bf1fb22a07396ccd47b6104c
#
_entry.id   e68ff7b6bf1fb22a07396ccd47b6104c
#
_cell.length_a   1.000
_cell.length_b   1.000
_cell.length_c   1.000
_cell.angle_alpha   90.00
_cell.angle_beta   90.00
_cell.angle_gamma   90.00
#
_symmetry.space_group_name_H-M   'P 1'
#
loop_
_entity.id
_entity.type
_entity.pdbx_description
1 polymer ?
#
loop_
_entity_poly.entity_id
_entity_poly.type
_entity_poly.pdbx_seq_one_letter_code
_entity_poly.pdbx_strand_id
1 'polypeptide(L)'
;LSYEAINKLSPEILLRILERIIMVASGSVYPAKRTKVEGILSWLSSENSIRAKTLGGVVIRKRKDYVIFYRELKGCQTSEIVYPLTSRYLTWDNRFYIKLNKSKKLEVRCLGDEGVSIMKSKKILKKQGLSNIPLSAWKSAPSLWSKKRLISVPSLGYCVADDFKIYLKSVRQP
;
A
#
# COMPACT_ATOMS: atom_id res chain seq x y z
N LEU A 1 -7.08 -4.03 10.37
CA LEU A 1 -7.33 -4.02 11.80
C LEU A 1 -8.82 -4.29 12.03
N SER A 2 -9.17 -5.34 12.78
CA SER A 2 -10.56 -5.67 13.09
C SER A 2 -11.10 -4.78 14.23
N TYR A 3 -12.41 -4.53 14.25
CA TYR A 3 -13.03 -3.83 15.39
C TYR A 3 -12.96 -4.66 16.67
N GLU A 4 -12.98 -5.98 16.58
CA GLU A 4 -12.76 -6.86 17.73
C GLU A 4 -11.41 -6.58 18.41
N ALA A 5 -10.34 -6.43 17.61
CA ALA A 5 -9.02 -6.07 18.15
C ALA A 5 -9.00 -4.65 18.73
N ILE A 6 -9.70 -3.69 18.08
CA ILE A 6 -9.81 -2.32 18.60
C ILE A 6 -10.48 -2.30 19.97
N ASN A 7 -11.53 -3.09 20.16
CA ASN A 7 -12.30 -3.11 21.41
C ASN A 7 -11.61 -3.86 22.56
N LYS A 8 -10.67 -4.76 22.26
CA LYS A 8 -9.94 -5.56 23.26
C LYS A 8 -8.65 -4.91 23.78
N LEU A 9 -8.11 -3.95 23.04
CA LEU A 9 -6.82 -3.36 23.37
C LEU A 9 -6.97 -2.04 24.14
N SER A 10 -6.00 -1.75 25.01
CA SER A 10 -5.97 -0.45 25.69
C SER A 10 -5.71 0.69 24.68
N PRO A 11 -6.21 1.91 24.96
CA PRO A 11 -6.00 3.07 24.08
C PRO A 11 -4.53 3.35 23.75
N GLU A 12 -3.64 3.16 24.72
CA GLU A 12 -2.20 3.38 24.52
C GLU A 12 -1.60 2.38 23.54
N ILE A 13 -1.98 1.11 23.63
CA ILE A 13 -1.54 0.07 22.67
C ILE A 13 -2.10 0.37 21.29
N LEU A 14 -3.37 0.77 21.19
CA LEU A 14 -3.99 1.14 19.93
C LEU A 14 -3.31 2.32 19.27
N LEU A 15 -2.94 3.35 20.02
CA LEU A 15 -2.19 4.49 19.47
C LEU A 15 -0.87 4.04 18.85
N ARG A 16 -0.09 3.23 19.55
CA ARG A 16 1.18 2.69 19.01
C ARG A 16 0.97 1.84 17.76
N ILE A 17 -0.07 1.01 17.74
CA ILE A 17 -0.43 0.20 16.56
C ILE A 17 -0.80 1.10 15.39
N LEU A 18 -1.64 2.13 15.61
CA LEU A 18 -2.06 3.06 14.57
C LEU A 18 -0.87 3.86 14.01
N GLU A 19 0.00 4.38 14.88
CA GLU A 19 1.24 5.05 14.47
C GLU A 19 2.07 4.13 13.57
N ARG A 20 2.27 2.89 13.98
CA ARG A 20 3.05 1.92 13.22
C ARG A 20 2.42 1.57 11.88
N ILE A 21 1.11 1.33 11.84
CA ILE A 21 0.38 1.05 10.60
C ILE A 21 0.50 2.24 9.64
N ILE A 22 0.32 3.47 10.13
CA ILE A 22 0.42 4.68 9.32
C ILE A 22 1.83 4.84 8.77
N MET A 23 2.87 4.64 9.57
CA MET A 23 4.26 4.67 9.11
C MET A 23 4.52 3.65 7.99
N VAL A 24 4.14 2.40 8.20
CA VAL A 24 4.32 1.34 7.21
C VAL A 24 3.56 1.62 5.92
N ALA A 25 2.30 2.03 6.03
CA ALA A 25 1.45 2.29 4.87
C ALA A 25 1.85 3.56 4.11
N SER A 26 2.41 4.57 4.78
CA SER A 26 2.89 5.81 4.14
C SER A 26 4.29 5.71 3.57
N GLY A 27 5.13 4.80 4.08
CA GLY A 27 6.57 4.79 3.83
C GLY A 27 7.32 5.91 4.57
N SER A 28 6.67 6.56 5.55
CA SER A 28 7.32 7.61 6.36
C SER A 28 8.37 7.02 7.29
N VAL A 29 9.47 7.73 7.46
CA VAL A 29 10.50 7.39 8.45
C VAL A 29 10.09 7.85 9.84
N TYR A 30 9.28 8.91 9.92
CA TYR A 30 8.83 9.50 11.18
C TYR A 30 7.35 9.19 11.45
N PRO A 31 6.97 9.00 12.72
CA PRO A 31 5.58 8.81 13.09
C PRO A 31 4.75 10.08 12.84
N ALA A 32 3.47 9.91 12.63
CA ALA A 32 2.53 11.02 12.61
C ALA A 32 2.44 11.67 14.00
N LYS A 33 2.12 12.97 14.06
CA LYS A 33 1.92 13.66 15.35
C LYS A 33 0.87 12.93 16.20
N ARG A 34 1.21 12.63 17.46
CA ARG A 34 0.38 11.87 18.40
C ARG A 34 -1.06 12.40 18.47
N THR A 35 -1.23 13.71 18.61
CA THR A 35 -2.55 14.35 18.67
C THR A 35 -3.43 14.07 17.45
N LYS A 36 -2.82 13.91 16.25
CA LYS A 36 -3.55 13.54 15.04
C LYS A 36 -3.95 12.06 15.05
N VAL A 37 -3.10 11.19 15.62
CA VAL A 37 -3.41 9.75 15.76
C VAL A 37 -4.51 9.54 16.80
N GLU A 38 -4.50 10.29 17.90
CA GLU A 38 -5.57 10.35 18.91
C GLU A 38 -6.91 10.75 18.27
N GLY A 39 -6.89 11.75 17.37
CA GLY A 39 -8.06 12.14 16.61
C GLY A 39 -8.56 11.05 15.64
N ILE A 40 -7.68 10.19 15.12
CA ILE A 40 -8.08 9.00 14.36
C ILE A 40 -8.71 7.96 15.29
N LEU A 41 -8.10 7.68 16.44
CA LEU A 41 -8.64 6.72 17.41
C LEU A 41 -10.04 7.11 17.87
N SER A 42 -10.25 8.37 18.28
CA SER A 42 -11.56 8.89 18.67
C SER A 42 -12.59 8.76 17.53
N TRP A 43 -12.17 9.06 16.29
CA TRP A 43 -13.04 8.87 15.14
C TRP A 43 -13.38 7.39 14.88
N LEU A 44 -12.43 6.48 15.06
CA LEU A 44 -12.67 5.04 14.89
C LEU A 44 -13.71 4.53 15.89
N SER A 45 -13.69 5.02 17.13
CA SER A 45 -14.64 4.66 18.18
C SER A 45 -15.99 5.37 18.08
N SER A 46 -16.14 6.36 17.21
CA SER A 46 -17.39 7.09 17.03
C SER A 46 -18.29 6.44 15.99
N GLU A 47 -19.62 6.56 16.15
CA GLU A 47 -20.64 6.13 15.19
C GLU A 47 -20.81 7.12 14.01
N ASN A 48 -19.83 7.95 13.78
CA ASN A 48 -19.85 8.98 12.75
C ASN A 48 -20.09 8.38 11.35
N SER A 49 -20.89 9.06 10.53
CA SER A 49 -21.19 8.71 9.15
C SER A 49 -19.99 8.82 8.18
N ILE A 50 -18.96 9.58 8.57
CA ILE A 50 -17.72 9.71 7.78
C ILE A 50 -17.03 8.35 7.71
N ARG A 51 -16.95 7.78 6.50
CA ARG A 51 -16.40 6.44 6.29
C ARG A 51 -14.90 6.39 6.01
N ALA A 52 -14.25 7.52 5.75
CA ALA A 52 -12.82 7.57 5.49
C ALA A 52 -12.19 8.89 5.96
N LYS A 53 -10.96 8.80 6.46
CA LYS A 53 -10.08 9.94 6.77
C LYS A 53 -8.71 9.69 6.17
N THR A 54 -7.91 10.74 6.04
CA THR A 54 -6.51 10.65 5.58
C THR A 54 -5.58 11.22 6.65
N LEU A 55 -4.51 10.50 6.94
CA LEU A 55 -3.45 10.97 7.83
C LEU A 55 -2.08 10.49 7.32
N GLY A 56 -1.13 11.41 7.21
CA GLY A 56 0.25 11.08 6.82
C GLY A 56 0.37 10.43 5.43
N GLY A 57 -0.52 10.76 4.48
CA GLY A 57 -0.55 10.14 3.15
C GLY A 57 -1.12 8.71 3.15
N VAL A 58 -1.86 8.34 4.19
CA VAL A 58 -2.58 7.07 4.31
C VAL A 58 -4.07 7.33 4.38
N VAL A 59 -4.84 6.68 3.53
CA VAL A 59 -6.30 6.64 3.63
C VAL A 59 -6.69 5.55 4.61
N ILE A 60 -7.48 5.93 5.60
CA ILE A 60 -8.02 5.07 6.65
C ILE A 60 -9.51 4.96 6.41
N ARG A 61 -10.01 3.76 6.13
CA ARG A 61 -11.41 3.54 5.73
C ARG A 61 -12.11 2.54 6.64
N LYS A 62 -13.21 2.96 7.23
CA LYS A 62 -14.12 2.07 7.98
C LYS A 62 -14.82 1.10 7.04
N ARG A 63 -14.91 -0.16 7.44
CA ARG A 63 -15.74 -1.22 6.88
C ARG A 63 -16.62 -1.80 7.99
N LYS A 64 -17.52 -2.73 7.66
CA LYS A 64 -18.43 -3.32 8.66
C LYS A 64 -17.66 -3.90 9.86
N ASP A 65 -16.68 -4.77 9.60
CA ASP A 65 -16.01 -5.56 10.63
C ASP A 65 -14.53 -5.18 10.85
N TYR A 66 -13.99 -4.25 10.03
CA TYR A 66 -12.58 -3.90 10.07
C TYR A 66 -12.28 -2.52 9.47
N VAL A 67 -11.08 -2.05 9.73
CA VAL A 67 -10.53 -0.80 9.17
C VAL A 67 -9.42 -1.13 8.19
N ILE A 68 -9.45 -0.52 7.00
CA ILE A 68 -8.43 -0.66 5.96
C ILE A 68 -7.55 0.58 5.96
N PHE A 69 -6.24 0.34 5.86
CA PHE A 69 -5.22 1.38 5.71
C PHE A 69 -4.51 1.17 4.38
N TYR A 70 -4.40 2.20 3.58
CA TYR A 70 -3.67 2.14 2.31
C TYR A 70 -3.08 3.49 1.91
N ARG A 71 -2.03 3.44 1.11
CA ARG A 71 -1.32 4.62 0.62
C ARG A 71 -2.24 5.49 -0.24
N GLU A 72 -2.22 6.79 0.01
CA GLU A 72 -2.87 7.78 -0.86
C GLU A 72 -2.10 7.91 -2.18
N LEU A 73 -2.80 7.81 -3.32
CA LEU A 73 -2.17 7.77 -4.64
C LEU A 73 -1.30 9.01 -4.92
N LYS A 74 -1.81 10.20 -4.59
CA LYS A 74 -1.06 11.46 -4.82
C LYS A 74 0.22 11.58 -3.98
N GLY A 75 0.33 10.83 -2.91
CA GLY A 75 1.51 10.79 -2.05
C GLY A 75 2.54 9.73 -2.45
N CYS A 76 2.24 8.91 -3.46
CA CYS A 76 3.19 7.92 -3.94
C CYS A 76 4.37 8.56 -4.67
N GLN A 77 5.52 7.89 -4.59
CA GLN A 77 6.69 8.28 -5.37
C GLN A 77 6.37 8.26 -6.87
N THR A 78 6.99 9.18 -7.62
CA THR A 78 6.96 9.19 -9.09
C THR A 78 7.56 7.92 -9.67
N SER A 79 7.41 7.74 -11.00
CA SER A 79 8.01 6.61 -11.70
C SER A 79 9.54 6.62 -11.60
N GLU A 80 10.14 5.44 -11.56
CA GLU A 80 11.58 5.26 -11.51
C GLU A 80 12.01 4.09 -12.39
N ILE A 81 13.18 4.19 -13.02
CA ILE A 81 13.72 3.12 -13.84
C ILE A 81 14.54 2.16 -12.98
N VAL A 82 14.15 0.91 -13.02
CA VAL A 82 14.86 -0.19 -12.37
C VAL A 82 15.77 -0.86 -13.39
N TYR A 83 17.06 -0.84 -13.11
CA TYR A 83 18.07 -1.50 -13.93
C TYR A 83 18.28 -2.95 -13.48
N PRO A 84 18.49 -3.87 -14.42
CA PRO A 84 18.82 -5.25 -14.09
C PRO A 84 20.22 -5.38 -13.50
N LEU A 85 20.47 -6.49 -12.80
CA LEU A 85 21.80 -6.95 -12.38
C LEU A 85 22.59 -6.02 -11.42
N THR A 86 21.98 -5.06 -10.79
CA THR A 86 22.60 -4.44 -9.64
C THR A 86 22.46 -5.37 -8.44
N SER A 87 23.52 -5.59 -7.70
CA SER A 87 23.48 -6.32 -6.41
C SER A 87 22.59 -5.62 -5.38
N ARG A 88 22.19 -4.40 -5.66
CA ARG A 88 21.40 -3.55 -4.77
C ARG A 88 19.92 -3.59 -5.11
N TYR A 89 19.10 -3.61 -4.08
CA TYR A 89 17.68 -3.38 -4.21
C TYR A 89 17.41 -1.89 -4.46
N LEU A 90 16.53 -1.59 -5.43
CA LEU A 90 15.92 -0.28 -5.51
C LEU A 90 14.88 -0.16 -4.40
N THR A 91 14.91 0.92 -3.64
CA THR A 91 13.84 1.25 -2.70
C THR A 91 12.87 2.22 -3.38
N TRP A 92 11.63 1.80 -3.59
CA TRP A 92 10.59 2.64 -4.17
C TRP A 92 9.51 3.00 -3.15
N ASP A 93 9.13 4.28 -3.12
CA ASP A 93 8.14 4.88 -2.22
C ASP A 93 8.40 4.57 -0.73
N ASN A 94 9.66 4.35 -0.34
CA ASN A 94 10.12 3.94 0.98
C ASN A 94 9.42 2.71 1.57
N ARG A 95 8.62 2.02 0.77
CA ARG A 95 7.82 0.85 1.19
C ARG A 95 8.28 -0.47 0.59
N PHE A 96 8.86 -0.42 -0.60
CA PHE A 96 9.14 -1.62 -1.37
C PHE A 96 10.59 -1.70 -1.78
N TYR A 97 11.18 -2.88 -1.62
CA TYR A 97 12.43 -3.26 -2.27
C TYR A 97 12.11 -3.92 -3.60
N ILE A 98 12.74 -3.46 -4.65
CA ILE A 98 12.56 -3.98 -6.00
C ILE A 98 13.90 -4.50 -6.51
N LYS A 99 13.91 -5.73 -6.99
CA LYS A 99 15.05 -6.36 -7.63
C LYS A 99 14.59 -7.03 -8.91
N LEU A 100 15.31 -6.79 -10.01
CA LEU A 100 15.09 -7.47 -11.28
C LEU A 100 16.12 -8.59 -11.46
N ASN A 101 15.65 -9.76 -11.83
CA ASN A 101 16.50 -10.94 -11.98
C ASN A 101 17.00 -11.15 -13.44
N LYS A 102 16.53 -10.35 -14.40
CA LYS A 102 16.89 -10.46 -15.82
C LYS A 102 17.26 -9.14 -16.48
N SER A 103 17.84 -9.24 -17.66
CA SER A 103 18.60 -8.23 -18.42
C SER A 103 17.84 -7.03 -18.97
N LYS A 104 16.57 -6.80 -18.62
CA LYS A 104 15.78 -5.69 -19.17
C LYS A 104 15.47 -4.66 -18.09
N LYS A 105 15.75 -3.39 -18.39
CA LYS A 105 15.27 -2.29 -17.55
C LYS A 105 13.75 -2.16 -17.62
N LEU A 106 13.12 -1.91 -16.48
CA LEU A 106 11.68 -1.67 -16.35
C LEU A 106 11.44 -0.37 -15.60
N GLU A 107 10.30 0.22 -15.85
CA GLU A 107 9.78 1.33 -15.06
C GLU A 107 8.94 0.79 -13.90
N VAL A 108 9.24 1.23 -12.68
CA VAL A 108 8.35 1.06 -11.53
C VAL A 108 7.53 2.32 -11.31
N ARG A 109 6.24 2.17 -11.16
CA ARG A 109 5.31 3.26 -10.83
C ARG A 109 4.06 2.72 -10.13
N CYS A 110 3.24 3.62 -9.61
CA CYS A 110 1.91 3.26 -9.15
C CYS A 110 1.10 2.61 -10.28
N LEU A 111 0.25 1.63 -9.91
CA LEU A 111 -0.66 0.98 -10.87
C LEU A 111 -1.57 1.99 -11.56
N GLY A 112 -2.06 3.00 -10.82
CA GLY A 112 -2.89 4.07 -11.33
C GLY A 112 -4.22 3.60 -11.92
N ASP A 113 -4.91 4.50 -12.62
CA ASP A 113 -6.18 4.17 -13.29
C ASP A 113 -5.95 3.27 -14.51
N GLU A 114 -4.89 3.52 -15.26
CA GLU A 114 -4.50 2.74 -16.43
C GLU A 114 -4.29 1.25 -16.06
N GLY A 115 -3.47 1.00 -15.05
CA GLY A 115 -3.20 -0.37 -14.60
C GLY A 115 -4.44 -1.06 -14.00
N VAL A 116 -5.24 -0.34 -13.24
CA VAL A 116 -6.51 -0.87 -12.70
C VAL A 116 -7.46 -1.26 -13.85
N SER A 117 -7.53 -0.47 -14.92
CA SER A 117 -8.34 -0.79 -16.10
C SER A 117 -7.87 -2.08 -16.77
N ILE A 118 -6.55 -2.24 -16.97
CA ILE A 118 -5.95 -3.47 -17.51
C ILE A 118 -6.26 -4.68 -16.60
N MET A 119 -6.14 -4.52 -15.28
CA MET A 119 -6.40 -5.61 -14.33
C MET A 119 -7.87 -6.01 -14.30
N LYS A 120 -8.80 -5.06 -14.49
CA LYS A 120 -10.24 -5.32 -14.65
C LYS A 120 -10.53 -6.11 -15.93
N SER A 121 -10.00 -5.68 -17.08
CA SER A 121 -10.21 -6.36 -18.37
C SER A 121 -9.71 -7.80 -18.34
N LYS A 122 -8.63 -8.07 -17.61
CA LYS A 122 -8.09 -9.42 -17.39
C LYS A 122 -8.82 -10.21 -16.29
N LYS A 123 -9.88 -9.66 -15.68
CA LYS A 123 -10.66 -10.26 -14.58
C LYS A 123 -9.86 -10.63 -13.32
N ILE A 124 -8.64 -10.09 -13.16
CA ILE A 124 -7.74 -10.46 -12.05
C ILE A 124 -8.27 -9.94 -10.72
N LEU A 125 -8.88 -8.74 -10.70
CA LEU A 125 -9.46 -8.15 -9.49
C LEU A 125 -10.70 -8.88 -8.96
N LYS A 126 -11.24 -9.84 -9.72
CA LYS A 126 -12.36 -10.70 -9.29
C LYS A 126 -11.91 -11.96 -8.54
N LYS A 127 -10.60 -12.21 -8.42
CA LYS A 127 -10.09 -13.36 -7.67
C LYS A 127 -10.50 -13.27 -6.20
N GLN A 128 -10.72 -14.42 -5.60
CA GLN A 128 -11.09 -14.55 -4.19
C GLN A 128 -10.07 -13.84 -3.29
N GLY A 129 -10.56 -13.09 -2.29
CA GLY A 129 -9.71 -12.31 -1.39
C GLY A 129 -9.36 -10.88 -1.87
N LEU A 130 -9.51 -10.57 -3.15
CA LEU A 130 -9.21 -9.23 -3.69
C LEU A 130 -10.44 -8.32 -3.79
N SER A 131 -11.64 -8.90 -3.84
CA SER A 131 -12.92 -8.19 -4.00
C SER A 131 -13.23 -7.21 -2.85
N ASN A 132 -12.73 -7.48 -1.65
CA ASN A 132 -12.95 -6.65 -0.46
C ASN A 132 -12.00 -5.44 -0.36
N ILE A 133 -11.00 -5.37 -1.23
CA ILE A 133 -10.02 -4.27 -1.24
C ILE A 133 -10.53 -3.16 -2.16
N PRO A 134 -10.60 -1.90 -1.70
CA PRO A 134 -11.03 -0.79 -2.53
C PRO A 134 -10.15 -0.61 -3.76
N LEU A 135 -10.74 -0.27 -4.91
CA LEU A 135 -9.97 0.02 -6.13
C LEU A 135 -8.95 1.15 -5.92
N SER A 136 -9.26 2.12 -5.06
CA SER A 136 -8.33 3.19 -4.68
C SER A 136 -7.06 2.68 -3.99
N ALA A 137 -7.14 1.57 -3.26
CA ALA A 137 -5.96 0.95 -2.66
C ALA A 137 -5.06 0.30 -3.71
N TRP A 138 -5.65 -0.30 -4.75
CA TRP A 138 -4.90 -0.88 -5.86
C TRP A 138 -4.17 0.15 -6.72
N LYS A 139 -4.74 1.36 -6.85
CA LYS A 139 -4.09 2.44 -7.61
C LYS A 139 -2.70 2.80 -7.09
N SER A 140 -2.47 2.68 -5.78
CA SER A 140 -1.18 2.96 -5.14
C SER A 140 -0.26 1.74 -5.01
N ALA A 141 -0.65 0.60 -5.57
CA ALA A 141 0.20 -0.59 -5.60
C ALA A 141 1.38 -0.42 -6.56
N PRO A 142 2.57 -0.96 -6.21
CA PRO A 142 3.71 -0.96 -7.12
C PRO A 142 3.42 -1.84 -8.33
N SER A 143 3.78 -1.34 -9.50
CA SER A 143 3.64 -2.06 -10.76
C SER A 143 4.86 -1.83 -11.65
N LEU A 144 5.21 -2.84 -12.44
CA LEU A 144 6.34 -2.81 -13.35
C LEU A 144 5.85 -2.70 -14.79
N TRP A 145 6.47 -1.81 -15.53
CA TRP A 145 6.09 -1.46 -16.88
C TRP A 145 7.27 -1.54 -17.85
N SER A 146 6.99 -1.99 -19.07
CA SER A 146 7.89 -1.82 -20.21
C SER A 146 7.23 -0.90 -21.21
N LYS A 147 7.69 0.34 -21.29
CA LYS A 147 7.00 1.41 -22.04
C LYS A 147 5.53 1.52 -21.52
N LYS A 148 4.55 1.30 -22.41
CA LYS A 148 3.11 1.31 -22.06
C LYS A 148 2.54 -0.06 -21.66
N ARG A 149 3.35 -1.13 -21.65
CA ARG A 149 2.87 -2.48 -21.35
C ARG A 149 3.07 -2.78 -19.87
N LEU A 150 1.97 -3.11 -19.17
CA LEU A 150 2.02 -3.62 -17.81
C LEU A 150 2.64 -5.02 -17.79
N ILE A 151 3.73 -5.19 -17.05
CA ILE A 151 4.49 -6.43 -16.93
C ILE A 151 4.12 -7.20 -15.68
N SER A 152 4.09 -6.51 -14.52
CA SER A 152 3.81 -7.18 -13.25
C SER A 152 3.13 -6.24 -12.24
N VAL A 153 2.24 -6.83 -11.45
CA VAL A 153 1.66 -6.23 -10.22
C VAL A 153 1.75 -7.31 -9.13
N PRO A 154 2.88 -7.42 -8.45
CA PRO A 154 3.16 -8.53 -7.54
C PRO A 154 2.14 -8.67 -6.41
N SER A 155 1.66 -7.56 -5.86
CA SER A 155 0.62 -7.55 -4.81
C SER A 155 -0.72 -8.15 -5.27
N LEU A 156 -0.94 -8.30 -6.57
CA LEU A 156 -2.12 -8.94 -7.18
C LEU A 156 -1.80 -10.33 -7.77
N GLY A 157 -0.58 -10.81 -7.60
CA GLY A 157 -0.13 -12.05 -8.22
C GLY A 157 -0.16 -12.02 -9.74
N TYR A 158 -0.09 -10.82 -10.34
CA TYR A 158 -0.03 -10.67 -11.79
C TYR A 158 1.41 -10.51 -12.23
N CYS A 159 1.85 -11.39 -13.10
CA CYS A 159 3.12 -11.30 -13.80
C CYS A 159 2.99 -11.91 -15.19
N VAL A 160 3.55 -11.25 -16.20
CA VAL A 160 3.62 -11.75 -17.57
C VAL A 160 4.87 -12.62 -17.77
N ALA A 161 5.83 -12.52 -16.85
CA ALA A 161 7.07 -13.29 -16.85
C ALA A 161 7.54 -13.50 -15.40
N ASP A 162 8.06 -14.67 -15.06
CA ASP A 162 8.47 -15.08 -13.70
C ASP A 162 9.74 -14.39 -13.17
N ASP A 163 10.06 -13.23 -13.71
CA ASP A 163 11.38 -12.61 -13.62
C ASP A 163 11.55 -11.60 -12.52
N PHE A 164 10.49 -11.34 -11.71
CA PHE A 164 10.50 -10.20 -10.79
C PHE A 164 10.18 -10.60 -9.36
N LYS A 165 11.03 -10.16 -8.44
CA LYS A 165 10.74 -10.25 -7.01
C LYS A 165 10.57 -8.84 -6.45
N ILE A 166 9.42 -8.57 -5.84
CA ILE A 166 9.17 -7.35 -5.04
C ILE A 166 9.03 -7.76 -3.58
N TYR A 167 9.75 -7.09 -2.73
CA TYR A 167 9.71 -7.30 -1.29
C TYR A 167 9.14 -6.06 -0.61
N LEU A 168 8.20 -6.26 0.32
CA LEU A 168 7.73 -5.19 1.18
C LEU A 168 8.84 -4.83 2.18
N LYS A 169 9.26 -3.57 2.19
CA LYS A 169 10.20 -3.07 3.19
C LYS A 169 9.50 -3.04 4.55
N SER A 170 9.95 -3.84 5.49
CA SER A 170 9.52 -3.67 6.88
C SER A 170 10.18 -2.41 7.45
N VAL A 171 9.38 -1.56 8.09
CA VAL A 171 9.95 -0.48 8.90
C VAL A 171 10.61 -1.16 10.10
N ARG A 172 11.96 -1.19 10.11
CA ARG A 172 12.70 -1.67 11.28
C ARG A 172 12.38 -0.73 12.44
N GLN A 173 12.19 -1.31 13.62
CA GLN A 173 12.22 -0.52 14.84
C GLN A 173 13.61 0.12 14.97
N PRO A 174 13.68 1.37 15.44
CA PRO A 174 14.95 1.93 15.89
C PRO A 174 15.51 1.11 17.04
#